data_d1456a9f7f3a5e69a0333f5bd4ca0930
#
_entry.id   d1456a9f7f3a5e69a0333f5bd4ca0930
#
_cell.length_a   1.000
_cell.length_b   1.000
_cell.length_c   1.000
_cell.angle_alpha   90.00
_cell.angle_beta   90.00
_cell.angle_gamma   90.00
#
_symmetry.space_group_name_H-M   'P 1'
#
loop_
_entity.id
_entity.type
_entity.pdbx_description
1 polymer ?
#
loop_
_entity_poly.entity_id
_entity_poly.type
_entity_poly.pdbx_seq_one_letter_code
_entity_poly.pdbx_strand_id
1 'polypeptide(L)'
;MSKRAAFTLVELLVVIAIIAILAGMLLPVLGRAKVAAKVKQAQMEMAQIVTAIQQYESAYSRFPASNEAMKAATAQQEDFTFGTFGATNGFKNPAGGSPIPVLAVDGNLNQLNYQTNNSEVMAILLDMESYPNTSLPTINKGHVKNPQRNAFLNAKMVSDNKSPGVGTDLVYRDPWGDPYIISVDLNYDEKTRDAFYRQKEVSRIAPGKPAGYNGLNNSHPPSPPTGDSHYYEASSLIMVWSAGPDRMIDPKAPANMGANKDNVISWGKQ
;
A
#
# COMPACT_ATOMS: atom_id res chain seq x y z
N MET A 1 -19.77 -63.23 22.54
CA MET A 1 -18.44 -62.63 22.62
C MET A 1 -18.10 -62.00 21.27
N SER A 2 -18.13 -60.69 21.14
CA SER A 2 -17.77 -59.99 19.89
C SER A 2 -16.23 -60.04 19.75
N LYS A 3 -15.73 -60.61 18.63
CA LYS A 3 -14.31 -60.59 18.30
C LYS A 3 -13.93 -59.13 17.94
N ARG A 4 -13.16 -58.47 18.74
CA ARG A 4 -12.54 -57.19 18.39
C ARG A 4 -11.48 -57.49 17.34
N ALA A 5 -11.67 -56.99 16.13
CA ALA A 5 -10.63 -56.97 15.10
C ALA A 5 -9.50 -56.07 15.58
N ALA A 6 -8.29 -56.59 15.72
CA ALA A 6 -7.10 -55.84 16.05
C ALA A 6 -6.43 -55.36 14.73
N PHE A 7 -6.07 -54.13 14.67
CA PHE A 7 -5.35 -53.54 13.54
C PHE A 7 -3.95 -54.16 13.41
N THR A 8 -3.54 -54.49 12.20
CA THR A 8 -2.20 -54.98 11.92
C THR A 8 -1.21 -53.82 11.81
N LEU A 9 0.05 -54.04 12.13
CA LEU A 9 1.11 -53.03 11.97
C LEU A 9 1.27 -52.58 10.51
N VAL A 10 1.06 -53.48 9.55
CA VAL A 10 1.12 -53.22 8.10
C VAL A 10 -0.02 -52.33 7.65
N GLU A 11 -1.23 -52.53 8.12
CA GLU A 11 -2.38 -51.67 7.81
C GLU A 11 -2.14 -50.24 8.27
N LEU A 12 -1.59 -50.05 9.49
CA LEU A 12 -1.24 -48.76 10.02
C LEU A 12 -0.13 -48.10 9.15
N LEU A 13 0.90 -48.85 8.78
CA LEU A 13 2.02 -48.37 8.01
C LEU A 13 1.59 -47.90 6.61
N VAL A 14 0.72 -48.64 5.95
CA VAL A 14 0.17 -48.25 4.63
C VAL A 14 -0.63 -46.95 4.73
N VAL A 15 -1.46 -46.79 5.74
CA VAL A 15 -2.27 -45.60 5.96
C VAL A 15 -1.39 -44.38 6.18
N ILE A 16 -0.38 -44.43 7.03
CA ILE A 16 0.51 -43.29 7.27
C ILE A 16 1.36 -42.96 6.00
N ALA A 17 1.74 -43.97 5.22
CA ALA A 17 2.46 -43.73 3.96
C ALA A 17 1.60 -42.96 2.96
N ILE A 18 0.30 -43.34 2.81
CA ILE A 18 -0.63 -42.63 1.93
C ILE A 18 -0.86 -41.19 2.41
N ILE A 19 -1.08 -40.99 3.71
CA ILE A 19 -1.25 -39.66 4.30
C ILE A 19 0.01 -38.80 4.09
N ALA A 20 1.19 -39.35 4.26
CA ALA A 20 2.45 -38.63 4.06
C ALA A 20 2.62 -38.16 2.60
N ILE A 21 2.28 -39.03 1.62
CA ILE A 21 2.33 -38.67 0.19
C ILE A 21 1.31 -37.56 -0.11
N LEU A 22 0.08 -37.70 0.34
CA LEU A 22 -0.97 -36.68 0.11
C LEU A 22 -0.61 -35.35 0.78
N ALA A 23 -0.13 -35.35 2.02
CA ALA A 23 0.30 -34.17 2.72
C ALA A 23 1.47 -33.49 2.01
N GLY A 24 2.45 -34.25 1.52
CA GLY A 24 3.60 -33.74 0.77
C GLY A 24 3.19 -32.97 -0.51
N MET A 25 2.12 -33.39 -1.17
CA MET A 25 1.59 -32.68 -2.35
C MET A 25 0.72 -31.47 -2.00
N LEU A 26 -0.05 -31.54 -0.91
CA LEU A 26 -1.00 -30.50 -0.51
C LEU A 26 -0.33 -29.28 0.14
N LEU A 27 0.70 -29.44 0.96
CA LEU A 27 1.34 -28.35 1.70
C LEU A 27 1.86 -27.22 0.82
N PRO A 28 2.59 -27.46 -0.30
CA PRO A 28 3.07 -26.37 -1.17
C PRO A 28 1.92 -25.66 -1.91
N VAL A 29 0.85 -26.37 -2.27
CA VAL A 29 -0.32 -25.78 -2.92
C VAL A 29 -1.07 -24.85 -1.96
N LEU A 30 -1.24 -25.26 -0.71
CA LEU A 30 -1.89 -24.45 0.31
C LEU A 30 -1.13 -23.15 0.61
N GLY A 31 0.21 -23.21 0.60
CA GLY A 31 1.06 -22.01 0.74
C GLY A 31 0.80 -20.98 -0.35
N ARG A 32 0.79 -21.40 -1.62
CA ARG A 32 0.49 -20.52 -2.78
C ARG A 32 -0.93 -19.97 -2.72
N ALA A 33 -1.91 -20.80 -2.37
CA ALA A 33 -3.31 -20.37 -2.24
C ALA A 33 -3.48 -19.28 -1.17
N LYS A 34 -2.80 -19.39 -0.02
CA LYS A 34 -2.81 -18.36 1.03
C LYS A 34 -2.23 -17.03 0.53
N VAL A 35 -1.12 -17.05 -0.20
CA VAL A 35 -0.54 -15.83 -0.77
C VAL A 35 -1.50 -15.19 -1.77
N ALA A 36 -2.06 -15.99 -2.69
CA ALA A 36 -3.04 -15.49 -3.67
C ALA A 36 -4.27 -14.88 -3.00
N ALA A 37 -4.79 -15.51 -1.94
CA ALA A 37 -5.91 -14.98 -1.17
C ALA A 37 -5.58 -13.62 -0.52
N LYS A 38 -4.39 -13.47 0.07
CA LYS A 38 -3.92 -12.20 0.64
C LYS A 38 -3.76 -11.10 -0.42
N VAL A 39 -3.24 -11.43 -1.61
CA VAL A 39 -3.16 -10.47 -2.72
C VAL A 39 -4.55 -9.98 -3.12
N LYS A 40 -5.53 -10.89 -3.24
CA LYS A 40 -6.92 -10.50 -3.54
C LYS A 40 -7.55 -9.67 -2.43
N GLN A 41 -7.26 -9.97 -1.17
CA GLN A 41 -7.69 -9.16 -0.05
C GLN A 41 -7.09 -7.75 -0.14
N ALA A 42 -5.78 -7.61 -0.39
CA ALA A 42 -5.14 -6.31 -0.55
C ALA A 42 -5.76 -5.51 -1.71
N GLN A 43 -6.04 -6.15 -2.85
CA GLN A 43 -6.71 -5.50 -3.98
C GLN A 43 -8.10 -4.97 -3.60
N MET A 44 -8.90 -5.74 -2.85
CA MET A 44 -10.22 -5.30 -2.38
C MET A 44 -10.11 -4.14 -1.39
N GLU A 45 -9.19 -4.21 -0.43
CA GLU A 45 -8.97 -3.16 0.56
C GLU A 45 -8.50 -1.85 -0.11
N MET A 46 -7.58 -1.92 -1.08
CA MET A 46 -7.15 -0.76 -1.86
C MET A 46 -8.30 -0.16 -2.68
N ALA A 47 -9.14 -0.97 -3.30
CA ALA A 47 -10.31 -0.49 -4.02
C ALA A 47 -11.31 0.22 -3.09
N GLN A 48 -11.47 -0.28 -1.86
CA GLN A 48 -12.29 0.38 -0.83
C GLN A 48 -11.69 1.73 -0.41
N ILE A 49 -10.37 1.82 -0.23
CA ILE A 49 -9.68 3.09 0.08
C ILE A 49 -9.89 4.09 -1.05
N VAL A 50 -9.65 3.70 -2.30
CA VAL A 50 -9.85 4.57 -3.48
C VAL A 50 -11.30 5.07 -3.53
N THR A 51 -12.27 4.16 -3.40
CA THR A 51 -13.69 4.51 -3.42
C THR A 51 -14.06 5.47 -2.28
N ALA A 52 -13.55 5.24 -1.07
CA ALA A 52 -13.80 6.09 0.08
C ALA A 52 -13.24 7.52 -0.11
N ILE A 53 -12.04 7.64 -0.69
CA ILE A 53 -11.43 8.94 -1.02
C ILE A 53 -12.25 9.67 -2.09
N GLN A 54 -12.70 8.97 -3.13
CA GLN A 54 -13.55 9.54 -4.19
C GLN A 54 -14.91 10.00 -3.65
N GLN A 55 -15.53 9.23 -2.77
CA GLN A 55 -16.79 9.62 -2.10
C GLN A 55 -16.59 10.86 -1.22
N TYR A 56 -15.48 10.93 -0.50
CA TYR A 56 -15.13 12.11 0.31
C TYR A 56 -14.91 13.33 -0.59
N GLU A 57 -14.15 13.20 -1.68
CA GLU A 57 -13.92 14.27 -2.64
C GLU A 57 -15.24 14.76 -3.27
N SER A 58 -16.11 13.84 -3.67
CA SER A 58 -17.44 14.17 -4.19
C SER A 58 -18.32 14.91 -3.18
N ALA A 59 -18.22 14.58 -1.87
CA ALA A 59 -19.00 15.23 -0.82
C ALA A 59 -18.49 16.62 -0.43
N TYR A 60 -17.17 16.83 -0.49
CA TYR A 60 -16.52 18.03 0.04
C TYR A 60 -15.73 18.84 -0.99
N SER A 61 -15.65 18.39 -2.24
CA SER A 61 -14.84 18.98 -3.33
C SER A 61 -13.38 19.21 -2.92
N ARG A 62 -12.84 18.30 -2.12
CA ARG A 62 -11.46 18.30 -1.66
C ARG A 62 -11.04 16.90 -1.23
N PHE A 63 -9.76 16.62 -1.27
CA PHE A 63 -9.22 15.34 -0.79
C PHE A 63 -9.04 15.30 0.73
N PRO A 64 -9.06 14.09 1.36
CA PRO A 64 -8.89 13.90 2.80
C PRO A 64 -7.42 14.08 3.20
N ALA A 65 -6.99 15.32 3.39
CA ALA A 65 -5.61 15.67 3.72
C ALA A 65 -5.54 16.70 4.86
N SER A 66 -4.42 16.69 5.60
CA SER A 66 -4.11 17.73 6.57
C SER A 66 -3.75 19.05 5.87
N ASN A 67 -3.76 20.16 6.63
CA ASN A 67 -3.29 21.43 6.10
C ASN A 67 -1.78 21.41 5.82
N GLU A 68 -1.04 20.63 6.59
CA GLU A 68 0.40 20.41 6.45
C GLU A 68 0.72 19.65 5.16
N ALA A 69 -0.01 18.56 4.87
CA ALA A 69 0.12 17.82 3.61
C ALA A 69 -0.24 18.70 2.40
N MET A 70 -1.32 19.47 2.48
CA MET A 70 -1.71 20.41 1.42
C MET A 70 -0.65 21.49 1.19
N LYS A 71 -0.06 22.05 2.24
CA LYS A 71 1.04 23.02 2.12
C LYS A 71 2.28 22.41 1.50
N ALA A 72 2.63 21.18 1.89
CA ALA A 72 3.78 20.46 1.34
C ALA A 72 3.60 20.17 -0.16
N ALA A 73 2.40 19.80 -0.60
CA ALA A 73 2.06 19.61 -2.00
C ALA A 73 2.07 20.93 -2.78
N THR A 74 1.39 21.96 -2.27
CA THR A 74 1.25 23.27 -2.95
C THR A 74 2.58 23.99 -3.11
N ALA A 75 3.50 23.86 -2.15
CA ALA A 75 4.79 24.58 -2.17
C ALA A 75 5.63 24.28 -3.42
N GLN A 76 5.37 23.17 -4.10
CA GLN A 76 6.12 22.77 -5.32
C GLN A 76 5.24 22.25 -6.46
N GLN A 77 3.93 22.43 -6.40
CA GLN A 77 3.00 21.91 -7.41
C GLN A 77 3.14 20.38 -7.58
N GLU A 78 3.28 19.68 -6.48
CA GLU A 78 3.41 18.23 -6.44
C GLU A 78 2.24 17.58 -5.68
N ASP A 79 2.11 16.27 -5.85
CA ASP A 79 1.16 15.46 -5.11
C ASP A 79 1.70 15.07 -3.75
N PHE A 80 0.85 14.47 -2.90
CA PHE A 80 1.27 14.03 -1.59
C PHE A 80 1.09 12.52 -1.40
N THR A 81 2.14 11.87 -0.90
CA THR A 81 2.14 10.45 -0.57
C THR A 81 2.09 10.24 0.94
N PHE A 82 0.99 9.65 1.41
CA PHE A 82 0.79 9.20 2.79
C PHE A 82 1.33 7.78 2.98
N GLY A 83 1.75 7.44 4.21
CA GLY A 83 2.33 6.12 4.51
C GLY A 83 3.85 6.09 4.48
N THR A 84 4.49 7.18 4.11
CA THR A 84 5.95 7.31 4.00
C THR A 84 6.63 7.37 5.36
N PHE A 85 6.02 8.04 6.33
CA PHE A 85 6.48 8.03 7.72
C PHE A 85 6.13 6.68 8.36
N GLY A 86 7.08 5.97 8.88
CA GLY A 86 6.88 4.62 9.41
C GLY A 86 7.10 3.49 8.39
N ALA A 87 6.95 3.73 7.09
CA ALA A 87 7.41 2.81 6.07
C ALA A 87 8.94 2.63 6.08
N THR A 88 9.66 3.62 6.61
CA THR A 88 11.10 3.52 6.89
C THR A 88 11.48 2.36 7.80
N ASN A 89 10.53 1.88 8.62
CA ASN A 89 10.74 0.76 9.54
C ASN A 89 10.01 -0.52 9.07
N GLY A 90 9.27 -0.46 7.96
CA GLY A 90 8.41 -1.54 7.48
C GLY A 90 8.97 -2.33 6.31
N PHE A 91 9.46 -1.65 5.28
CA PHE A 91 9.92 -2.33 4.06
C PHE A 91 11.33 -2.89 4.22
N LYS A 92 11.44 -4.18 3.94
CA LYS A 92 12.73 -4.87 3.99
C LYS A 92 13.62 -4.43 2.83
N ASN A 93 14.93 -4.35 3.11
CA ASN A 93 15.93 -4.11 2.09
C ASN A 93 16.33 -5.44 1.42
N PRO A 94 16.17 -5.61 0.11
CA PRO A 94 16.59 -6.82 -0.60
C PRO A 94 18.06 -7.14 -0.46
N ALA A 95 18.91 -6.12 -0.32
CA ALA A 95 20.35 -6.28 -0.12
C ALA A 95 20.73 -6.55 1.36
N GLY A 96 19.74 -6.59 2.28
CA GLY A 96 19.97 -6.65 3.72
C GLY A 96 20.36 -5.30 4.32
N GLY A 97 20.39 -5.23 5.66
CA GLY A 97 20.68 -3.99 6.39
C GLY A 97 19.45 -3.17 6.76
N SER A 98 19.60 -1.84 6.82
CA SER A 98 18.51 -0.96 7.24
C SER A 98 17.34 -0.97 6.26
N PRO A 99 16.09 -0.83 6.74
CA PRO A 99 14.92 -0.70 5.90
C PRO A 99 15.05 0.45 4.89
N ILE A 100 14.42 0.29 3.72
CA ILE A 100 14.45 1.30 2.66
C ILE A 100 13.26 2.24 2.87
N PRO A 101 13.49 3.56 3.03
CA PRO A 101 12.43 4.54 3.07
C PRO A 101 11.83 4.76 1.67
N VAL A 102 10.52 4.98 1.58
CA VAL A 102 9.83 5.24 0.31
C VAL A 102 10.33 6.52 -0.36
N LEU A 103 10.79 7.50 0.42
CA LEU A 103 11.22 8.81 -0.05
C LEU A 103 12.74 8.98 -0.27
N ALA A 104 13.53 7.92 -0.18
CA ALA A 104 15.01 8.03 -0.05
C ALA A 104 15.78 8.42 -1.30
N VAL A 105 15.18 8.76 -2.44
CA VAL A 105 15.89 8.56 -3.70
C VAL A 105 16.46 9.80 -4.36
N ASP A 106 15.94 10.98 -4.20
CA ASP A 106 16.53 12.11 -4.92
C ASP A 106 16.68 13.45 -4.17
N GLY A 107 16.47 13.47 -2.87
CA GLY A 107 16.75 14.67 -2.06
C GLY A 107 15.94 15.94 -2.41
N ASN A 108 15.16 15.91 -3.48
CA ASN A 108 14.41 17.04 -4.02
C ASN A 108 12.91 17.00 -3.74
N LEU A 109 12.42 15.99 -3.02
CA LEU A 109 11.02 15.91 -2.66
C LEU A 109 10.74 16.82 -1.47
N ASN A 110 9.87 17.79 -1.62
CA ASN A 110 9.47 18.67 -0.53
C ASN A 110 8.68 18.01 0.58
N GLN A 111 8.22 16.81 0.37
CA GLN A 111 7.77 15.93 1.44
C GLN A 111 8.88 15.64 2.47
N LEU A 112 10.14 15.97 2.20
CA LEU A 112 11.21 15.92 3.22
C LEU A 112 10.91 16.77 4.45
N ASN A 113 10.15 17.85 4.30
CA ASN A 113 9.79 18.73 5.42
C ASN A 113 8.53 18.29 6.16
N TYR A 114 7.69 17.45 5.54
CA TYR A 114 6.50 16.88 6.15
C TYR A 114 6.24 15.48 5.62
N GLN A 115 6.40 14.50 6.48
CA GLN A 115 6.09 13.10 6.20
C GLN A 115 5.09 12.61 7.23
N THR A 116 4.11 11.88 6.78
CA THR A 116 3.10 11.29 7.64
C THR A 116 2.76 9.87 7.22
N ASN A 117 2.23 9.10 8.13
CA ASN A 117 1.64 7.81 7.81
C ASN A 117 0.21 7.98 7.24
N ASN A 118 -0.43 6.91 6.82
CA ASN A 118 -1.77 6.98 6.26
C ASN A 118 -2.87 7.23 7.31
N SER A 119 -2.53 7.36 8.61
CA SER A 119 -3.49 7.59 9.70
C SER A 119 -4.25 8.90 9.56
N GLU A 120 -3.67 9.92 8.92
CA GLU A 120 -4.39 11.17 8.67
C GLU A 120 -5.59 10.94 7.73
N VAL A 121 -5.36 10.24 6.64
CA VAL A 121 -6.43 9.87 5.70
C VAL A 121 -7.47 8.99 6.40
N MET A 122 -7.01 8.00 7.17
CA MET A 122 -7.88 7.08 7.91
C MET A 122 -8.71 7.82 8.96
N ALA A 123 -8.13 8.75 9.71
CA ALA A 123 -8.86 9.54 10.71
C ALA A 123 -10.03 10.33 10.08
N ILE A 124 -9.84 10.86 8.88
CA ILE A 124 -10.89 11.59 8.15
C ILE A 124 -11.95 10.64 7.60
N LEU A 125 -11.53 9.56 6.91
CA LEU A 125 -12.45 8.63 6.24
C LEU A 125 -13.27 7.78 7.21
N LEU A 126 -12.76 7.53 8.42
CA LEU A 126 -13.44 6.81 9.50
C LEU A 126 -14.19 7.72 10.48
N ASP A 127 -14.09 9.03 10.29
CA ASP A 127 -14.64 10.07 11.19
C ASP A 127 -14.13 9.95 12.64
N MET A 128 -12.84 9.71 12.82
CA MET A 128 -12.22 9.54 14.13
C MET A 128 -11.66 10.87 14.65
N GLU A 129 -12.17 11.36 15.79
CA GLU A 129 -11.69 12.59 16.43
C GLU A 129 -10.44 12.39 17.30
N SER A 130 -10.25 11.18 17.82
CA SER A 130 -9.13 10.81 18.67
C SER A 130 -8.58 9.44 18.29
N TYR A 131 -7.32 9.21 18.59
CA TYR A 131 -6.72 7.88 18.45
C TYR A 131 -7.37 6.89 19.42
N PRO A 132 -7.68 5.66 18.98
CA PRO A 132 -8.22 4.61 19.83
C PRO A 132 -7.40 4.43 21.12
N ASN A 133 -8.11 4.21 22.25
CA ASN A 133 -7.51 3.99 23.57
C ASN A 133 -6.65 5.15 24.11
N THR A 134 -6.72 6.33 23.49
CA THR A 134 -6.02 7.53 23.96
C THR A 134 -6.93 8.74 23.91
N SER A 135 -6.55 9.81 24.62
CA SER A 135 -7.19 11.13 24.49
C SER A 135 -6.51 12.04 23.48
N LEU A 136 -5.50 11.53 22.75
CA LEU A 136 -4.79 12.31 21.76
C LEU A 136 -5.68 12.61 20.55
N PRO A 137 -5.84 13.87 20.18
CA PRO A 137 -6.68 14.26 19.06
C PRO A 137 -6.04 13.86 17.73
N THR A 138 -6.88 13.49 16.77
CA THR A 138 -6.50 13.37 15.35
C THR A 138 -6.60 14.72 14.65
N ILE A 139 -6.24 14.77 13.37
CA ILE A 139 -6.46 15.95 12.51
C ILE A 139 -7.95 16.23 12.25
N ASN A 140 -8.84 15.27 12.55
CA ASN A 140 -10.29 15.41 12.41
C ASN A 140 -10.99 15.78 13.73
N LYS A 141 -10.27 16.25 14.75
CA LYS A 141 -10.86 16.68 16.01
C LYS A 141 -11.95 17.74 15.77
N GLY A 142 -13.11 17.57 16.40
CA GLY A 142 -14.28 18.42 16.18
C GLY A 142 -14.89 18.25 14.79
N HIS A 143 -14.61 17.16 14.11
CA HIS A 143 -15.06 16.84 12.74
C HIS A 143 -14.69 17.91 11.71
N VAL A 144 -13.61 18.66 11.95
CA VAL A 144 -13.22 19.80 11.08
C VAL A 144 -12.92 19.41 9.65
N LYS A 145 -12.48 18.18 9.44
CA LYS A 145 -12.23 17.64 8.10
C LYS A 145 -13.45 16.90 7.55
N ASN A 146 -14.33 16.35 8.40
CA ASN A 146 -15.52 15.60 8.04
C ASN A 146 -16.76 16.16 8.76
N PRO A 147 -17.24 17.39 8.42
CA PRO A 147 -18.32 18.06 9.12
C PRO A 147 -19.67 17.32 9.11
N GLN A 148 -19.92 16.49 8.10
CA GLN A 148 -21.16 15.68 8.01
C GLN A 148 -21.05 14.38 8.83
N ARG A 149 -19.89 14.08 9.41
CA ARG A 149 -19.64 12.89 10.26
C ARG A 149 -19.93 11.57 9.55
N ASN A 150 -19.63 11.50 8.25
CA ASN A 150 -19.84 10.31 7.45
C ASN A 150 -18.62 9.37 7.57
N ALA A 151 -18.84 8.11 7.92
CA ALA A 151 -17.82 7.08 7.77
C ALA A 151 -17.79 6.63 6.30
N PHE A 152 -16.87 7.18 5.51
CA PHE A 152 -16.69 6.84 4.10
C PHE A 152 -16.00 5.48 3.89
N LEU A 153 -15.21 5.05 4.87
CA LEU A 153 -14.48 3.78 4.83
C LEU A 153 -15.00 2.83 5.90
N ASN A 154 -15.25 1.57 5.51
CA ASN A 154 -15.51 0.50 6.45
C ASN A 154 -14.31 -0.44 6.47
N ALA A 155 -13.39 -0.24 7.42
CA ALA A 155 -12.18 -1.02 7.57
C ALA A 155 -12.19 -1.84 8.86
N LYS A 156 -11.53 -3.00 8.84
CA LYS A 156 -11.35 -3.83 10.03
C LYS A 156 -10.46 -3.11 11.04
N MET A 157 -11.01 -2.79 12.22
CA MET A 157 -10.22 -2.27 13.34
C MET A 157 -9.51 -3.40 14.08
N VAL A 158 -8.27 -3.16 14.49
CA VAL A 158 -7.46 -4.10 15.29
C VAL A 158 -6.89 -3.43 16.55
N SER A 159 -6.62 -4.23 17.58
CA SER A 159 -6.20 -3.73 18.90
C SER A 159 -4.70 -3.49 19.02
N ASP A 160 -3.94 -3.75 17.98
CA ASP A 160 -2.47 -3.60 17.96
C ASP A 160 -2.00 -2.87 16.70
N ASN A 161 -0.70 -2.52 16.65
CA ASN A 161 -0.09 -1.75 15.57
C ASN A 161 0.77 -2.62 14.62
N LYS A 162 0.46 -3.91 14.49
CA LYS A 162 1.19 -4.86 13.62
C LYS A 162 0.27 -5.75 12.79
N SER A 163 -0.94 -6.01 13.29
CA SER A 163 -1.92 -6.87 12.60
C SER A 163 -2.51 -6.19 11.37
N PRO A 164 -2.91 -6.98 10.36
CA PRO A 164 -3.64 -6.48 9.20
C PRO A 164 -4.95 -5.78 9.58
N GLY A 165 -5.17 -4.58 9.07
CA GLY A 165 -6.30 -3.71 9.40
C GLY A 165 -5.85 -2.35 9.93
N VAL A 166 -6.79 -1.58 10.47
CA VAL A 166 -6.52 -0.27 11.08
C VAL A 166 -6.17 -0.44 12.54
N GLY A 167 -4.95 -0.11 12.91
CA GLY A 167 -4.42 -0.22 14.26
C GLY A 167 -4.92 0.88 15.22
N THR A 168 -4.48 0.81 16.48
CA THR A 168 -4.76 1.87 17.47
C THR A 168 -4.05 3.18 17.15
N ASP A 169 -3.06 3.15 16.27
CA ASP A 169 -2.38 4.29 15.66
C ASP A 169 -3.09 4.83 14.41
N LEU A 170 -4.27 4.30 14.08
CA LEU A 170 -5.04 4.58 12.88
C LEU A 170 -4.30 4.32 11.56
N VAL A 171 -3.17 3.63 11.58
CA VAL A 171 -2.49 3.20 10.36
C VAL A 171 -3.20 1.99 9.78
N TYR A 172 -3.64 2.09 8.52
CA TYR A 172 -4.22 0.96 7.80
C TYR A 172 -3.11 0.11 7.21
N ARG A 173 -3.06 -1.14 7.64
CA ARG A 173 -2.04 -2.12 7.25
C ARG A 173 -2.64 -3.19 6.36
N ASP A 174 -1.84 -3.57 5.38
CA ASP A 174 -2.14 -4.60 4.40
C ASP A 174 -2.19 -6.03 5.04
N PRO A 175 -2.54 -7.08 4.28
CA PRO A 175 -2.57 -8.46 4.79
C PRO A 175 -1.23 -9.03 5.26
N TRP A 176 -0.12 -8.35 5.05
CA TRP A 176 1.21 -8.72 5.55
C TRP A 176 1.66 -7.87 6.74
N GLY A 177 0.90 -6.82 7.10
CA GLY A 177 1.13 -5.95 8.25
C GLY A 177 1.91 -4.68 7.93
N ASP A 178 2.18 -4.38 6.67
CA ASP A 178 2.81 -3.14 6.24
C ASP A 178 1.77 -2.05 5.93
N PRO A 179 2.09 -0.76 6.13
CA PRO A 179 1.15 0.31 5.85
C PRO A 179 0.84 0.37 4.35
N TYR A 180 -0.44 0.59 3.99
CA TYR A 180 -0.78 1.03 2.65
C TYR A 180 -0.16 2.40 2.38
N ILE A 181 0.43 2.54 1.20
CA ILE A 181 0.92 3.82 0.70
C ILE A 181 -0.17 4.42 -0.18
N ILE A 182 -0.51 5.68 0.09
CA ILE A 182 -1.64 6.37 -0.55
C ILE A 182 -1.15 7.69 -1.09
N SER A 183 -1.15 7.86 -2.40
CA SER A 183 -0.85 9.12 -3.07
C SER A 183 -2.12 9.73 -3.63
N VAL A 184 -2.25 11.04 -3.48
CA VAL A 184 -3.45 11.78 -3.84
C VAL A 184 -3.06 13.04 -4.61
N ASP A 185 -3.80 13.33 -5.68
CA ASP A 185 -3.68 14.55 -6.49
C ASP A 185 -4.05 15.78 -5.67
N LEU A 186 -3.08 16.37 -4.98
CA LEU A 186 -3.28 17.60 -4.19
C LEU A 186 -2.93 18.86 -4.96
N ASN A 187 -2.37 18.76 -6.16
CA ASN A 187 -2.15 19.89 -7.06
C ASN A 187 -3.32 20.09 -8.04
N TYR A 188 -4.26 19.14 -8.09
CA TYR A 188 -5.49 19.18 -8.92
C TYR A 188 -5.21 19.25 -10.43
N ASP A 189 -4.21 18.50 -10.91
CA ASP A 189 -3.88 18.42 -12.34
C ASP A 189 -4.44 17.13 -13.02
N GLU A 190 -5.31 16.40 -12.33
CA GLU A 190 -5.96 15.15 -12.77
C GLU A 190 -4.99 13.96 -12.93
N LYS A 191 -3.82 14.05 -12.32
CA LYS A 191 -2.83 13.00 -12.32
C LYS A 191 -2.31 12.78 -10.90
N THR A 192 -1.64 11.69 -10.66
CA THR A 192 -1.01 11.43 -9.37
C THR A 192 0.40 10.93 -9.53
N ARG A 193 1.29 11.57 -8.81
CA ARG A 193 2.72 11.24 -8.74
C ARG A 193 3.05 10.65 -7.37
N ASP A 194 3.29 9.35 -7.36
CA ASP A 194 3.65 8.62 -6.14
C ASP A 194 5.13 8.77 -5.80
N ALA A 195 5.47 8.88 -4.52
CA ALA A 195 6.83 9.09 -4.07
C ALA A 195 7.83 7.99 -4.49
N PHE A 196 7.38 6.74 -4.59
CA PHE A 196 8.21 5.61 -5.03
C PHE A 196 8.14 5.42 -6.54
N TYR A 197 6.94 5.37 -7.10
CA TYR A 197 6.73 5.09 -8.53
C TYR A 197 7.06 6.26 -9.45
N ARG A 198 7.24 7.49 -8.94
CA ARG A 198 7.75 8.61 -9.77
C ARG A 198 9.16 8.39 -10.30
N GLN A 199 9.91 7.50 -9.68
CA GLN A 199 11.33 7.31 -9.94
C GLN A 199 11.56 6.62 -11.29
N LYS A 200 12.50 7.14 -12.08
CA LYS A 200 12.83 6.57 -13.39
C LYS A 200 13.41 5.16 -13.30
N GLU A 201 14.14 4.86 -12.24
CA GLU A 201 14.72 3.53 -12.02
C GLU A 201 13.63 2.48 -11.80
N VAL A 202 12.52 2.88 -11.17
CA VAL A 202 11.38 2.01 -10.90
C VAL A 202 10.44 1.93 -12.10
N SER A 203 10.12 3.07 -12.70
CA SER A 203 8.98 3.16 -13.63
C SER A 203 9.35 3.19 -15.11
N ARG A 204 10.58 3.53 -15.48
CA ARG A 204 11.01 3.63 -16.88
C ARG A 204 11.11 2.27 -17.57
N ILE A 205 10.41 2.11 -18.70
CA ILE A 205 10.50 0.92 -19.55
C ILE A 205 11.77 0.94 -20.40
N ALA A 206 12.06 2.09 -21.04
CA ALA A 206 13.22 2.24 -21.91
C ALA A 206 13.73 3.69 -21.91
N PRO A 207 15.04 3.91 -22.09
CA PRO A 207 15.61 5.24 -22.28
C PRO A 207 14.93 6.01 -23.42
N GLY A 208 14.71 7.31 -23.25
CA GLY A 208 14.12 8.17 -24.27
C GLY A 208 12.63 7.94 -24.55
N LYS A 209 11.93 7.13 -23.76
CA LYS A 209 10.49 6.88 -23.90
C LYS A 209 9.74 7.42 -22.67
N PRO A 210 8.66 8.18 -22.86
CA PRO A 210 7.85 8.69 -21.75
C PRO A 210 7.02 7.58 -21.07
N ALA A 211 6.67 6.52 -21.81
CA ALA A 211 5.89 5.40 -21.26
C ALA A 211 6.64 4.66 -20.16
N GLY A 212 5.97 4.41 -19.06
CA GLY A 212 6.44 3.68 -17.89
C GLY A 212 5.69 2.38 -17.63
N TYR A 213 6.23 1.59 -16.68
CA TYR A 213 5.54 0.39 -16.19
C TYR A 213 4.19 0.76 -15.57
N ASN A 214 3.28 -0.20 -15.54
CA ASN A 214 1.97 -0.09 -14.89
C ASN A 214 1.09 1.07 -15.41
N GLY A 215 1.27 1.49 -16.67
CA GLY A 215 0.52 2.58 -17.29
C GLY A 215 0.93 3.98 -16.85
N LEU A 216 2.05 4.12 -16.16
CA LEU A 216 2.61 5.42 -15.82
C LEU A 216 3.21 6.10 -17.04
N ASN A 217 3.21 7.43 -17.04
CA ASN A 217 3.84 8.24 -18.07
C ASN A 217 4.69 9.33 -17.44
N ASN A 218 5.87 9.56 -18.03
CA ASN A 218 6.68 10.72 -17.69
C ASN A 218 6.18 11.93 -18.49
N SER A 219 5.58 12.88 -17.81
CA SER A 219 4.95 14.06 -18.41
C SER A 219 5.75 15.35 -18.21
N HIS A 220 6.87 15.28 -17.50
CA HIS A 220 7.66 16.48 -17.18
C HIS A 220 8.46 16.99 -18.40
N PRO A 221 8.58 18.31 -18.57
CA PRO A 221 9.49 18.91 -19.54
C PRO A 221 10.94 18.40 -19.41
N PRO A 222 11.73 18.28 -20.49
CA PRO A 222 11.47 18.91 -21.78
C PRO A 222 10.38 18.22 -22.60
N SER A 223 9.70 18.99 -23.45
CA SER A 223 8.71 18.49 -24.39
C SER A 223 9.37 18.22 -25.74
N PRO A 224 9.31 16.99 -26.30
CA PRO A 224 8.60 15.83 -25.74
C PRO A 224 9.33 15.22 -24.52
N PRO A 225 8.60 14.61 -23.58
CA PRO A 225 9.20 13.96 -22.42
C PRO A 225 10.16 12.84 -22.83
N THR A 226 11.36 12.82 -22.23
CA THR A 226 12.40 11.83 -22.58
C THR A 226 12.34 10.56 -21.72
N GLY A 227 11.58 10.58 -20.64
CA GLY A 227 11.56 9.48 -19.66
C GLY A 227 12.81 9.39 -18.78
N ASP A 228 13.69 10.39 -18.84
CA ASP A 228 14.95 10.40 -18.08
C ASP A 228 14.87 11.20 -16.78
N SER A 229 13.70 11.68 -16.41
CA SER A 229 13.44 12.40 -15.16
C SER A 229 12.60 11.58 -14.19
N HIS A 230 12.61 11.95 -12.91
CA HIS A 230 11.82 11.31 -11.85
C HIS A 230 10.39 11.87 -11.78
N TYR A 231 9.66 11.83 -12.90
CA TYR A 231 8.33 12.44 -13.05
C TYR A 231 7.31 11.49 -13.68
N TYR A 232 7.39 10.21 -13.31
CA TYR A 232 6.36 9.26 -13.71
C TYR A 232 5.11 9.42 -12.86
N GLU A 233 3.96 9.54 -13.53
CA GLU A 233 2.65 9.76 -12.91
C GLU A 233 1.58 8.89 -13.56
N ALA A 234 0.51 8.62 -12.83
CA ALA A 234 -0.68 7.95 -13.32
C ALA A 234 -1.74 8.98 -13.74
N SER A 235 -2.50 8.69 -14.80
CA SER A 235 -3.72 9.43 -15.13
C SER A 235 -4.87 8.96 -14.21
N SER A 236 -4.74 9.26 -12.93
CA SER A 236 -5.65 8.87 -11.85
C SER A 236 -5.48 9.85 -10.71
N LEU A 237 -6.56 10.19 -10.01
CA LEU A 237 -6.54 11.10 -8.87
C LEU A 237 -5.95 10.46 -7.59
N ILE A 238 -5.85 9.14 -7.57
CA ILE A 238 -5.46 8.40 -6.37
C ILE A 238 -4.63 7.17 -6.78
N MET A 239 -3.51 6.98 -6.11
CA MET A 239 -2.70 5.77 -6.21
C MET A 239 -2.59 5.14 -4.83
N VAL A 240 -2.94 3.85 -4.70
CA VAL A 240 -2.77 3.08 -3.46
C VAL A 240 -1.97 1.83 -3.77
N TRP A 241 -0.98 1.51 -2.92
CA TRP A 241 -0.19 0.30 -3.11
C TRP A 241 0.33 -0.29 -1.80
N SER A 242 0.79 -1.52 -1.90
CA SER A 242 1.41 -2.32 -0.84
C SER A 242 2.68 -2.98 -1.39
N ALA A 243 3.68 -3.16 -0.54
CA ALA A 243 4.92 -3.88 -0.88
C ALA A 243 4.71 -5.39 -1.10
N GLY A 244 3.49 -5.90 -0.92
CA GLY A 244 3.14 -7.27 -1.26
C GLY A 244 3.72 -8.35 -0.33
N PRO A 245 3.76 -9.60 -0.84
CA PRO A 245 4.09 -10.77 -0.03
C PRO A 245 5.49 -10.79 0.57
N ASP A 246 6.48 -10.26 -0.14
CA ASP A 246 7.87 -10.27 0.32
C ASP A 246 8.19 -9.12 1.28
N ARG A 247 7.30 -8.10 1.34
CA ARG A 247 7.42 -6.91 2.18
C ARG A 247 8.68 -6.09 1.86
N MET A 248 9.12 -6.13 0.61
CA MET A 248 10.34 -5.48 0.14
C MET A 248 10.06 -4.48 -0.97
N ILE A 249 10.87 -3.43 -1.04
CA ILE A 249 10.93 -2.52 -2.18
C ILE A 249 12.40 -2.31 -2.57
N ASP A 250 12.64 -2.07 -3.85
CA ASP A 250 13.97 -1.71 -4.35
C ASP A 250 13.87 -0.48 -5.27
N PRO A 251 14.29 0.70 -4.81
CA PRO A 251 14.24 1.93 -5.61
C PRO A 251 15.21 1.94 -6.80
N LYS A 252 16.07 0.93 -6.92
CA LYS A 252 17.04 0.78 -8.02
C LYS A 252 16.62 -0.30 -9.03
N ALA A 253 15.54 -1.01 -8.75
CA ALA A 253 15.02 -2.06 -9.63
C ALA A 253 13.73 -1.61 -10.33
N PRO A 254 13.51 -2.03 -11.60
CA PRO A 254 12.25 -1.79 -12.28
C PRO A 254 11.04 -2.40 -11.55
N ALA A 255 9.85 -1.78 -11.74
CA ALA A 255 8.61 -2.18 -11.08
C ALA A 255 8.17 -3.62 -11.37
N ASN A 256 8.64 -4.22 -12.48
CA ASN A 256 8.32 -5.60 -12.86
C ASN A 256 9.42 -6.62 -12.52
N MET A 257 10.43 -6.23 -11.75
CA MET A 257 11.58 -7.07 -11.41
C MET A 257 11.89 -7.08 -9.91
N GLY A 258 12.63 -8.09 -9.48
CA GLY A 258 13.15 -8.20 -8.11
C GLY A 258 12.04 -8.12 -7.05
N ALA A 259 12.28 -7.30 -6.05
CA ALA A 259 11.36 -7.06 -4.94
C ALA A 259 10.09 -6.29 -5.35
N ASN A 260 10.15 -5.53 -6.46
CA ASN A 260 9.02 -4.69 -6.86
C ASN A 260 7.94 -5.44 -7.65
N LYS A 261 8.23 -6.65 -8.15
CA LYS A 261 7.35 -7.38 -9.09
C LYS A 261 6.06 -7.91 -8.45
N ASP A 262 6.05 -8.10 -7.15
CA ASP A 262 4.92 -8.61 -6.38
C ASP A 262 4.24 -7.54 -5.53
N ASN A 263 4.65 -6.26 -5.69
CA ASN A 263 3.90 -5.13 -5.19
C ASN A 263 2.47 -5.17 -5.72
N VAL A 264 1.50 -4.89 -4.85
CA VAL A 264 0.09 -4.83 -5.22
C VAL A 264 -0.29 -3.37 -5.39
N ILE A 265 -0.86 -3.02 -6.55
CA ILE A 265 -1.18 -1.63 -6.93
C ILE A 265 -2.67 -1.47 -7.25
N SER A 266 -3.23 -0.26 -7.06
CA SER A 266 -4.64 0.04 -7.34
C SER A 266 -4.90 0.58 -8.76
N TRP A 267 -3.86 0.95 -9.49
CA TRP A 267 -3.93 1.52 -10.84
C TRP A 267 -3.22 0.63 -11.86
N GLY A 268 -3.46 0.87 -13.15
CA GLY A 268 -2.84 0.08 -14.22
C GLY A 268 -3.40 -1.32 -14.37
N LYS A 269 -2.89 -2.08 -15.33
CA LYS A 269 -3.19 -3.51 -15.48
C LYS A 269 -2.14 -4.31 -14.71
N GLN A 270 -2.58 -5.09 -13.77
CA GLN A 270 -1.78 -6.14 -13.12
C GLN A 270 -1.65 -7.35 -14.03
#